data_7e8b0368fb74565ce5ce9f0d7acd98ee
#
_entry.id   7e8b0368fb74565ce5ce9f0d7acd98ee
#
_cell.length_a   1.000
_cell.length_b   1.000
_cell.length_c   1.000
_cell.angle_alpha   90.00
_cell.angle_beta   90.00
_cell.angle_gamma   90.00
#
_symmetry.space_group_name_H-M   'P 1'
#
loop_
_entity.id
_entity.type
_entity.pdbx_description
1 polymer ?
#
loop_
_entity_poly.entity_id
_entity_poly.type
_entity_poly.pdbx_seq_one_letter_code
_entity_poly.pdbx_strand_id
1 'polypeptide(L)'
;ELLKVFKSKIKVIFASGGIVSNEKSQILFIYRRGKWDLPKGKAEKGETIRETAIREVMEETGIEHLKIDKYFSNTFHIVRNKKKYFLKETSWFLMSSNYKGKLNPQIKEGIKSVKWKSIEDVKKLKKKTYNNISIILSDFLKQNQK
;
A
#
# COMPACT_ATOMS: atom_id res chain seq x y z
N GLU A 1 25.75 -3.90 6.14
CA GLU A 1 24.73 -4.70 6.78
C GLU A 1 24.03 -5.68 5.84
N LEU A 2 23.29 -6.62 6.40
CA LEU A 2 22.71 -7.75 5.67
C LEU A 2 21.79 -7.31 4.53
N LEU A 3 20.94 -6.31 4.74
CA LEU A 3 20.02 -5.84 3.72
C LEU A 3 20.75 -5.24 2.51
N LYS A 4 21.83 -4.51 2.73
CA LYS A 4 22.65 -3.96 1.64
C LYS A 4 23.31 -5.06 0.83
N VAL A 5 23.83 -6.09 1.50
CA VAL A 5 24.44 -7.23 0.82
C VAL A 5 23.38 -7.98 -0.01
N PHE A 6 22.20 -8.16 0.56
CA PHE A 6 21.09 -8.82 -0.14
C PHE A 6 20.68 -8.04 -1.38
N LYS A 7 20.52 -6.71 -1.25
CA LYS A 7 20.13 -5.84 -2.37
C LYS A 7 21.16 -5.83 -3.50
N SER A 8 22.46 -6.03 -3.18
CA SER A 8 23.51 -6.05 -4.20
C SER A 8 23.49 -7.30 -5.05
N LYS A 9 22.88 -8.40 -4.56
CA LYS A 9 22.86 -9.71 -5.23
C LYS A 9 21.54 -10.07 -5.89
N ILE A 10 20.49 -9.29 -5.65
CA ILE A 10 19.15 -9.55 -6.16
C ILE A 10 18.59 -8.26 -6.74
N LYS A 11 17.85 -8.39 -7.83
CA LYS A 11 17.24 -7.21 -8.46
C LYS A 11 16.15 -6.65 -7.55
N VAL A 12 16.16 -5.34 -7.36
CA VAL A 12 15.18 -4.64 -6.53
C VAL A 12 14.11 -4.02 -7.41
N ILE A 13 12.85 -4.23 -7.04
CA ILE A 13 11.69 -3.56 -7.65
C ILE A 13 11.18 -2.55 -6.64
N PHE A 14 11.12 -1.27 -7.06
CA PHE A 14 10.60 -0.20 -6.21
C PHE A 14 9.12 0.00 -6.47
N ALA A 15 8.38 0.12 -5.38
CA ALA A 15 6.95 0.39 -5.40
C ALA A 15 6.62 1.43 -4.33
N SER A 16 5.44 2.00 -4.39
CA SER A 16 5.00 2.98 -3.42
C SER A 16 3.49 2.93 -3.28
N GLY A 17 3.00 3.27 -2.12
CA GLY A 17 1.58 3.27 -1.85
C GLY A 17 1.22 4.06 -0.61
N GLY A 18 -0.02 3.92 -0.18
CA GLY A 18 -0.53 4.76 0.90
C GLY A 18 -1.45 4.07 1.88
N ILE A 19 -1.37 4.53 3.12
CA ILE A 19 -2.38 4.29 4.14
C ILE A 19 -3.23 5.55 4.15
N VAL A 20 -4.39 5.49 3.51
CA VAL A 20 -5.25 6.64 3.26
C VAL A 20 -6.37 6.67 4.29
N SER A 21 -6.52 7.77 5.01
CA SER A 21 -7.61 7.97 5.96
C SER A 21 -8.57 9.05 5.49
N ASN A 22 -9.83 8.92 5.87
CA ASN A 22 -10.85 9.94 5.61
C ASN A 22 -11.24 10.64 6.91
N GLU A 23 -12.21 11.55 6.83
CA GLU A 23 -12.69 12.34 7.98
C GLU A 23 -13.28 11.48 9.10
N LYS A 24 -13.73 10.27 8.76
CA LYS A 24 -14.28 9.30 9.73
C LYS A 24 -13.22 8.36 10.29
N SER A 25 -11.95 8.63 10.03
CA SER A 25 -10.82 7.79 10.44
C SER A 25 -10.90 6.37 9.88
N GLN A 26 -11.55 6.21 8.73
CA GLN A 26 -11.57 4.93 8.02
C GLN A 26 -10.36 4.84 7.09
N ILE A 27 -9.90 3.64 6.83
CA ILE A 27 -8.73 3.37 6.00
C ILE A 27 -9.16 2.72 4.68
N LEU A 28 -8.54 3.14 3.59
CA LEU A 28 -8.86 2.67 2.23
C LEU A 28 -8.15 1.36 1.94
N PHE A 29 -8.92 0.35 1.57
CA PHE A 29 -8.40 -0.97 1.22
C PHE A 29 -8.88 -1.42 -0.14
N ILE A 30 -8.05 -2.23 -0.80
CA ILE A 30 -8.41 -2.94 -2.03
C ILE A 30 -8.57 -4.42 -1.71
N TYR A 31 -9.43 -5.10 -2.45
CA TYR A 31 -9.62 -6.55 -2.33
C TYR A 31 -9.10 -7.20 -3.61
N ARG A 32 -8.07 -8.04 -3.50
CA ARG A 32 -7.43 -8.68 -4.63
C ARG A 32 -6.92 -10.07 -4.24
N ARG A 33 -7.15 -11.05 -5.10
CA ARG A 33 -6.68 -12.43 -4.88
C ARG A 33 -7.13 -13.02 -3.55
N GLY A 34 -8.37 -12.71 -3.16
CA GLY A 34 -8.96 -13.25 -1.94
C GLY A 34 -8.51 -12.60 -0.64
N LYS A 35 -7.79 -11.48 -0.72
CA LYS A 35 -7.28 -10.78 0.47
C LYS A 35 -7.49 -9.27 0.38
N TRP A 36 -7.72 -8.66 1.52
CA TRP A 36 -7.66 -7.21 1.65
C TRP A 36 -6.19 -6.77 1.68
N ASP A 37 -5.90 -5.69 1.00
CA ASP A 37 -4.55 -5.18 0.79
C ASP A 37 -4.59 -3.66 0.74
N LEU A 38 -3.44 -3.02 0.89
CA LEU A 38 -3.33 -1.57 0.75
C LEU A 38 -2.98 -1.22 -0.70
N PRO A 39 -3.50 -0.09 -1.22
CA PRO A 39 -3.19 0.33 -2.60
C PRO A 39 -1.72 0.74 -2.74
N LYS A 40 -1.08 0.22 -3.76
CA LYS A 40 0.32 0.50 -4.10
C LYS A 40 0.62 -0.05 -5.50
N GLY A 41 1.78 0.30 -6.02
CA GLY A 41 2.24 -0.26 -7.27
C GLY A 41 3.65 0.17 -7.61
N LYS A 42 4.14 -0.32 -8.74
CA LYS A 42 5.52 -0.13 -9.17
C LYS A 42 5.78 1.29 -9.64
N ALA A 43 6.97 1.80 -9.29
CA ALA A 43 7.43 3.09 -9.78
C ALA A 43 7.68 3.02 -11.29
N GLU A 44 7.30 4.06 -12.00
CA GLU A 44 7.60 4.25 -13.41
C GLU A 44 8.89 5.06 -13.55
N LYS A 45 9.54 4.90 -14.69
CA LYS A 45 10.80 5.59 -14.97
C LYS A 45 10.61 7.10 -14.83
N GLY A 46 11.47 7.72 -14.03
CA GLY A 46 11.45 9.17 -13.81
C GLY A 46 10.49 9.63 -12.72
N GLU A 47 9.71 8.73 -12.14
CA GLU A 47 8.84 9.08 -11.01
C GLU A 47 9.59 9.09 -9.70
N THR A 48 9.24 10.05 -8.83
CA THR A 48 9.64 9.98 -7.43
C THR A 48 8.73 8.98 -6.70
N ILE A 49 9.15 8.51 -5.52
CA ILE A 49 8.32 7.61 -4.72
C ILE A 49 7.00 8.27 -4.30
N ARG A 50 6.99 9.58 -4.09
CA ARG A 50 5.78 10.33 -3.74
C ARG A 50 4.80 10.36 -4.92
N GLU A 51 5.31 10.64 -6.12
CA GLU A 51 4.49 10.63 -7.33
C GLU A 51 3.91 9.25 -7.61
N THR A 52 4.71 8.21 -7.45
CA THR A 52 4.26 6.82 -7.61
C THR A 52 3.13 6.51 -6.63
N ALA A 53 3.28 6.89 -5.36
CA ALA A 53 2.28 6.63 -4.33
C ALA A 53 0.93 7.27 -4.70
N ILE A 54 0.94 8.54 -5.08
CA ILE A 54 -0.28 9.25 -5.47
C ILE A 54 -0.92 8.57 -6.69
N ARG A 55 -0.13 8.34 -7.73
CA ARG A 55 -0.64 7.76 -8.99
C ARG A 55 -1.25 6.36 -8.75
N GLU A 56 -0.52 5.51 -8.05
CA GLU A 56 -0.96 4.13 -7.84
C GLU A 56 -2.21 4.04 -6.96
N VAL A 57 -2.28 4.85 -5.90
CA VAL A 57 -3.47 4.88 -5.06
C VAL A 57 -4.69 5.33 -5.87
N MET A 58 -4.53 6.38 -6.68
CA MET A 58 -5.62 6.88 -7.52
C MET A 58 -6.04 5.86 -8.58
N GLU A 59 -5.08 5.21 -9.22
CA GLU A 59 -5.37 4.20 -10.26
C GLU A 59 -6.08 2.98 -9.69
N GLU A 60 -5.61 2.47 -8.55
CA GLU A 60 -6.16 1.24 -7.97
C GLU A 60 -7.53 1.42 -7.33
N THR A 61 -7.83 2.62 -6.85
CA THR A 61 -9.03 2.87 -6.05
C THR A 61 -10.05 3.81 -6.69
N GLY A 62 -9.63 4.61 -7.66
CA GLY A 62 -10.49 5.63 -8.25
C GLY A 62 -10.71 6.86 -7.38
N ILE A 63 -9.98 6.97 -6.27
CA ILE A 63 -10.08 8.15 -5.40
C ILE A 63 -9.57 9.40 -6.14
N GLU A 64 -10.23 10.54 -5.96
CA GLU A 64 -9.86 11.74 -6.70
C GLU A 64 -9.05 12.74 -5.85
N HIS A 65 -9.46 13.06 -4.68
CA HIS A 65 -8.73 14.04 -3.85
C HIS A 65 -7.84 13.34 -2.84
N LEU A 66 -6.54 13.46 -3.02
CA LEU A 66 -5.56 12.73 -2.22
C LEU A 66 -4.39 13.62 -1.84
N LYS A 67 -4.07 13.63 -0.55
CA LYS A 67 -2.97 14.43 -0.01
C LYS A 67 -2.01 13.52 0.76
N ILE A 68 -0.71 13.67 0.50
CA ILE A 68 0.33 13.03 1.30
C ILE A 68 0.53 13.87 2.55
N ASP A 69 0.38 13.25 3.73
CA ASP A 69 0.64 13.91 5.00
C ASP A 69 2.11 13.75 5.40
N LYS A 70 2.65 12.53 5.31
CA LYS A 70 4.06 12.29 5.56
C LYS A 70 4.48 10.88 5.11
N TYR A 71 5.79 10.68 4.94
CA TYR A 71 6.36 9.37 4.76
C TYR A 71 6.18 8.56 6.06
N PHE A 72 5.89 7.28 5.92
CA PHE A 72 5.67 6.41 7.08
C PHE A 72 6.77 5.38 7.25
N SER A 73 6.93 4.46 6.30
CA SER A 73 7.86 3.34 6.44
C SER A 73 8.02 2.60 5.12
N ASN A 74 9.03 1.72 5.05
CA ASN A 74 9.20 0.81 3.93
C ASN A 74 8.91 -0.63 4.37
N THR A 75 8.37 -1.42 3.44
CA THR A 75 8.26 -2.86 3.61
C THR A 75 9.05 -3.57 2.51
N PHE A 76 9.44 -4.80 2.79
CA PHE A 76 10.25 -5.61 1.88
C PHE A 76 9.66 -6.99 1.78
N HIS A 77 9.56 -7.52 0.56
CA HIS A 77 9.22 -8.93 0.42
C HIS A 77 9.82 -9.49 -0.87
N ILE A 78 10.03 -10.81 -0.85
CA ILE A 78 10.59 -11.51 -2.00
C ILE A 78 9.45 -11.88 -2.94
N VAL A 79 9.64 -11.55 -4.22
CA VAL A 79 8.70 -11.92 -5.28
C VAL A 79 9.40 -12.87 -6.22
N ARG A 80 8.76 -13.99 -6.52
CA ARG A 80 9.25 -14.93 -7.52
C ARG A 80 8.47 -14.71 -8.82
N ASN A 81 9.23 -14.48 -9.90
CA ASN A 81 8.65 -14.39 -11.24
C ASN A 81 9.42 -15.32 -12.16
N LYS A 82 8.75 -16.36 -12.65
CA LYS A 82 9.37 -17.46 -13.39
C LYS A 82 10.42 -18.13 -12.49
N LYS A 83 11.68 -18.21 -12.90
CA LYS A 83 12.74 -18.82 -12.09
C LYS A 83 13.61 -17.80 -11.37
N LYS A 84 13.19 -16.51 -11.38
CA LYS A 84 13.97 -15.42 -10.79
C LYS A 84 13.29 -14.89 -9.53
N TYR A 85 14.11 -14.41 -8.60
CA TYR A 85 13.66 -13.77 -7.39
C TYR A 85 13.97 -12.29 -7.44
N PHE A 86 13.05 -11.48 -6.91
CA PHE A 86 13.19 -10.04 -6.84
C PHE A 86 12.89 -9.61 -5.41
N LEU A 87 13.58 -8.58 -4.95
CA LEU A 87 13.23 -7.91 -3.70
C LEU A 87 12.33 -6.74 -4.05
N LYS A 88 11.10 -6.76 -3.56
CA LYS A 88 10.18 -5.64 -3.73
C LYS A 88 10.25 -4.75 -2.49
N GLU A 89 10.70 -3.53 -2.70
CA GLU A 89 10.77 -2.51 -1.66
C GLU A 89 9.63 -1.53 -1.89
N THR A 90 8.70 -1.43 -0.94
CA THR A 90 7.54 -0.54 -1.04
C THR A 90 7.68 0.58 -0.02
N SER A 91 7.62 1.82 -0.51
CA SER A 91 7.60 3.01 0.33
C SER A 91 6.16 3.38 0.63
N TRP A 92 5.82 3.50 1.92
CA TRP A 92 4.46 3.78 2.37
C TRP A 92 4.34 5.20 2.90
N PHE A 93 3.26 5.87 2.49
CA PHE A 93 2.95 7.23 2.92
C PHE A 93 1.63 7.25 3.68
N LEU A 94 1.56 8.07 4.72
CA LEU A 94 0.28 8.39 5.34
C LEU A 94 -0.38 9.45 4.48
N MET A 95 -1.61 9.20 4.11
CA MET A 95 -2.38 10.07 3.23
C MET A 95 -3.74 10.35 3.83
N SER A 96 -4.34 11.45 3.38
CA SER A 96 -5.70 11.81 3.77
C SER A 96 -6.50 12.24 2.57
N SER A 97 -7.82 12.09 2.66
CA SER A 97 -8.75 12.48 1.61
C SER A 97 -10.10 12.83 2.20
N ASN A 98 -10.72 13.86 1.65
CA ASN A 98 -12.12 14.20 1.94
C ASN A 98 -13.06 13.73 0.83
N TYR A 99 -12.57 12.91 -0.08
CA TYR A 99 -13.35 12.42 -1.21
C TYR A 99 -14.52 11.54 -0.75
N LYS A 100 -15.72 11.86 -1.21
CA LYS A 100 -16.96 11.13 -0.90
C LYS A 100 -17.60 10.53 -2.13
N GLY A 101 -16.92 10.60 -3.26
CA GLY A 101 -17.43 10.09 -4.51
C GLY A 101 -17.28 8.57 -4.62
N LYS A 102 -17.68 8.07 -5.77
CA LYS A 102 -17.61 6.65 -6.08
C LYS A 102 -16.16 6.19 -6.19
N LEU A 103 -15.85 5.06 -5.56
CA LEU A 103 -14.57 4.38 -5.72
C LEU A 103 -14.68 3.38 -6.87
N ASN A 104 -13.61 3.27 -7.65
CA ASN A 104 -13.60 2.42 -8.85
C ASN A 104 -12.40 1.47 -8.80
N PRO A 105 -12.64 0.17 -8.54
CA PRO A 105 -11.55 -0.81 -8.55
C PRO A 105 -10.89 -0.91 -9.93
N GLN A 106 -9.58 -1.01 -9.96
CA GLN A 106 -8.83 -1.23 -11.19
C GLN A 106 -8.92 -2.71 -11.58
N ILE A 107 -9.97 -3.05 -12.32
CA ILE A 107 -10.30 -4.45 -12.69
C ILE A 107 -9.14 -5.13 -13.44
N LYS A 108 -8.43 -4.38 -14.29
CA LYS A 108 -7.31 -4.91 -15.09
C LYS A 108 -6.18 -5.46 -14.20
N GLU A 109 -6.03 -4.93 -12.99
CA GLU A 109 -5.03 -5.39 -12.02
C GLU A 109 -5.57 -6.46 -11.07
N GLY A 110 -6.78 -6.97 -11.33
CA GLY A 110 -7.38 -8.00 -10.52
C GLY A 110 -8.02 -7.50 -9.23
N ILE A 111 -8.18 -6.20 -9.09
CA ILE A 111 -8.82 -5.60 -7.92
C ILE A 111 -10.33 -5.71 -8.07
N LYS A 112 -10.97 -6.44 -7.19
CA LYS A 112 -12.42 -6.69 -7.26
C LYS A 112 -13.24 -5.68 -6.49
N SER A 113 -12.68 -5.09 -5.45
CA SER A 113 -13.41 -4.18 -4.57
C SER A 113 -12.47 -3.17 -3.93
N VAL A 114 -13.01 -1.99 -3.65
CA VAL A 114 -12.32 -0.93 -2.90
C VAL A 114 -13.29 -0.46 -1.84
N LYS A 115 -12.84 -0.45 -0.58
CA LYS A 115 -13.70 -0.03 0.53
C LYS A 115 -12.94 0.74 1.60
N TRP A 116 -13.67 1.65 2.23
CA TRP A 116 -13.24 2.28 3.48
C TRP A 116 -13.53 1.31 4.62
N LYS A 117 -12.52 1.04 5.45
CA LYS A 117 -12.62 0.13 6.58
C LYS A 117 -12.43 0.89 7.89
N SER A 118 -13.28 0.61 8.87
CA SER A 118 -13.12 1.19 10.20
C SER A 118 -11.85 0.65 10.86
N ILE A 119 -11.36 1.35 11.89
CA ILE A 119 -10.18 0.89 12.65
C ILE A 119 -10.44 -0.49 13.26
N GLU A 120 -11.67 -0.76 13.71
CA GLU A 120 -12.03 -2.08 14.25
C GLU A 120 -11.92 -3.17 13.19
N ASP A 121 -12.36 -2.88 11.95
CA ASP A 121 -12.20 -3.82 10.84
C ASP A 121 -10.74 -4.02 10.48
N VAL A 122 -9.93 -2.95 10.53
CA VAL A 122 -8.49 -3.05 10.26
C VAL A 122 -7.82 -3.99 11.26
N LYS A 123 -8.18 -3.89 12.54
CA LYS A 123 -7.65 -4.78 13.58
C LYS A 123 -7.96 -6.25 13.31
N LYS A 124 -9.13 -6.53 12.74
CA LYS A 124 -9.54 -7.89 12.38
C LYS A 124 -8.84 -8.40 11.14
N LEU A 125 -8.80 -7.58 10.08
CA LEU A 125 -8.28 -8.02 8.79
C LEU A 125 -6.76 -8.14 8.76
N LYS A 126 -6.03 -7.41 9.63
CA LYS A 126 -4.56 -7.48 9.64
C LYS A 126 -4.02 -8.89 9.90
N LYS A 127 -4.81 -9.75 10.53
CA LYS A 127 -4.46 -11.15 10.78
C LYS A 127 -4.62 -12.04 9.54
N LYS A 128 -5.33 -11.55 8.53
CA LYS A 128 -5.70 -12.31 7.33
C LYS A 128 -5.13 -11.73 6.04
N THR A 129 -4.22 -10.76 6.15
CA THR A 129 -3.59 -10.16 4.98
C THR A 129 -2.14 -10.66 4.83
N TYR A 130 -1.42 -10.12 3.85
CA TYR A 130 -0.03 -10.46 3.62
C TYR A 130 0.85 -10.02 4.80
N ASN A 131 1.92 -10.77 5.09
CA ASN A 131 2.79 -10.48 6.23
C ASN A 131 3.34 -9.06 6.24
N ASN A 132 3.81 -8.57 5.09
CA ASN A 132 4.34 -7.21 5.01
C ASN A 132 3.26 -6.15 5.28
N ILE A 133 2.03 -6.40 4.84
CA ILE A 133 0.90 -5.51 5.11
C ILE A 133 0.49 -5.59 6.58
N SER A 134 0.45 -6.79 7.14
CA SER A 134 0.15 -6.98 8.57
C SER A 134 1.12 -6.20 9.46
N ILE A 135 2.41 -6.24 9.13
CA ILE A 135 3.45 -5.53 9.88
C ILE A 135 3.22 -4.02 9.83
N ILE A 136 2.99 -3.46 8.63
CA ILE A 136 2.82 -2.01 8.50
C ILE A 136 1.52 -1.53 9.15
N LEU A 137 0.45 -2.33 9.09
CA LEU A 137 -0.80 -2.00 9.76
C LEU A 137 -0.63 -2.03 11.28
N SER A 138 0.13 -2.98 11.81
CA SER A 138 0.43 -3.03 13.25
C SER A 138 1.17 -1.78 13.70
N ASP A 139 2.17 -1.35 12.93
CA ASP A 139 2.92 -0.13 13.23
C ASP A 139 2.03 1.11 13.16
N PHE A 140 1.16 1.18 12.16
CA PHE A 140 0.21 2.28 12.01
C PHE A 140 -0.75 2.36 13.20
N LEU A 141 -1.31 1.23 13.62
CA LEU A 141 -2.24 1.18 14.75
C LEU A 141 -1.56 1.60 16.05
N LYS A 142 -0.30 1.22 16.26
CA LYS A 142 0.46 1.65 17.46
C LYS A 142 0.64 3.15 17.51
N GLN A 143 0.95 3.78 16.38
CA GLN A 143 1.14 5.23 16.34
C GLN A 143 -0.16 6.00 16.61
N ASN A 144 -1.29 5.46 16.20
CA ASN A 144 -2.58 6.10 16.37
C ASN A 144 -3.19 5.92 17.77
N GLN A 145 -2.55 5.13 18.63
CA GLN A 145 -2.99 4.95 20.01
C GLN A 145 -2.42 5.99 20.97
N LYS A 146 -1.56 6.88 20.47
CA LYS A 146 -0.93 7.92 21.31
C LYS A 146 -1.75 9.19 21.34
#